data_eea31526a60453f2541c297da0e128ba
#
_entry.id   eea31526a60453f2541c297da0e128ba
#
_cell.length_a   1.000
_cell.length_b   1.000
_cell.length_c   1.000
_cell.angle_alpha   90.00
_cell.angle_beta   90.00
_cell.angle_gamma   90.00
#
_symmetry.space_group_name_H-M   'P 1'
#
loop_
_entity.id
_entity.type
_entity.pdbx_description
1 polymer ?
#
loop_
_entity_poly.entity_id
_entity_poly.type
_entity_poly.pdbx_seq_one_letter_code
_entity_poly.pdbx_strand_id
1 'polypeptide(L)'
;LAAGFETGQAYAKALRMAGGEVTPEGLLAVAEVARDYKLYTKITGAQRIGLFGAQKDDLPAIWRKLLAAGFETGQAYAKALRMAKTCVGSTWCRFGVQDSVGLGVFLENRYKGIRTPHKMKFGVSGCTRECAEAQGKDVGIIATDAGWNLYVGGNGGMKPRHADLLASDLDRETLIKLIDRFMMFYVTSADKLQRTSVWLGNLEGGVDYLREVIVDDKLGLAETLERDIQVLIDSYECEWSRTLNEEEALKRFSHFINSDKRDPDVQFVSERDQHRPATPAERIPVYQIEVETK
;
A
#
# COMPACT_ATOMS: atom_id res chain seq x y z
N LEU A 1 -4.58 -6.88 -10.07
CA LEU A 1 -5.78 -7.70 -10.00
C LEU A 1 -5.44 -9.10 -9.64
N ALA A 2 -6.17 -9.56 -8.69
CA ALA A 2 -6.56 -10.93 -8.63
C ALA A 2 -5.66 -11.83 -7.87
N ALA A 3 -5.82 -11.87 -6.62
CA ALA A 3 -6.12 -13.16 -6.04
C ALA A 3 -7.43 -13.62 -6.72
N GLY A 4 -7.47 -14.83 -7.27
CA GLY A 4 -8.67 -15.39 -7.85
C GLY A 4 -9.84 -15.25 -6.88
N PHE A 5 -10.98 -14.93 -7.40
CA PHE A 5 -12.21 -14.89 -6.62
C PHE A 5 -12.61 -16.37 -6.38
N GLU A 6 -12.20 -16.91 -5.25
CA GLU A 6 -12.70 -18.19 -4.79
C GLU A 6 -14.09 -17.95 -4.17
N THR A 7 -15.03 -18.84 -4.43
CA THR A 7 -16.36 -18.82 -3.81
C THR A 7 -16.23 -18.98 -2.30
N GLY A 8 -17.10 -18.34 -1.55
CA GLY A 8 -17.11 -18.43 -0.08
C GLY A 8 -16.07 -17.60 0.65
N GLN A 9 -15.39 -16.65 -0.01
CA GLN A 9 -14.42 -15.76 0.64
C GLN A 9 -14.99 -14.38 0.92
N ALA A 10 -14.70 -13.89 2.12
CA ALA A 10 -14.90 -12.50 2.47
C ALA A 10 -13.63 -11.68 2.19
N TYR A 11 -13.81 -10.47 1.67
CA TYR A 11 -12.73 -9.63 1.16
C TYR A 11 -12.27 -8.59 2.18
N ALA A 12 -10.96 -8.35 2.18
CA ALA A 12 -10.35 -7.25 2.89
C ALA A 12 -10.03 -6.10 1.93
N LYS A 13 -10.34 -4.86 2.36
CA LYS A 13 -9.97 -3.64 1.62
C LYS A 13 -9.10 -2.76 2.49
N ALA A 14 -7.95 -2.36 1.96
CA ALA A 14 -7.11 -1.34 2.55
C ALA A 14 -7.32 -0.04 1.79
N LEU A 15 -7.70 0.99 2.51
CA LEU A 15 -7.81 2.36 2.00
C LEU A 15 -6.40 2.93 1.82
N ARG A 16 -6.22 3.79 0.83
CA ARG A 16 -5.03 4.63 0.79
C ARG A 16 -5.23 5.78 1.76
N MET A 17 -4.33 5.89 2.70
CA MET A 17 -4.22 6.96 3.69
C MET A 17 -2.75 7.42 3.63
N ALA A 18 -2.47 8.37 2.75
CA ALA A 18 -1.11 8.82 2.51
C ALA A 18 -0.51 9.40 3.79
N GLY A 19 0.68 8.95 4.16
CA GLY A 19 1.32 9.33 5.42
C GLY A 19 0.55 8.92 6.69
N GLY A 20 -0.54 8.16 6.57
CA GLY A 20 -1.43 7.81 7.68
C GLY A 20 -2.46 8.90 8.01
N GLU A 21 -2.55 9.96 7.21
CA GLU A 21 -3.53 11.02 7.43
C GLU A 21 -4.93 10.63 6.96
N VAL A 22 -5.93 11.12 7.69
CA VAL A 22 -7.34 10.98 7.36
C VAL A 22 -8.11 12.18 7.94
N THR A 23 -9.03 12.74 7.16
CA THR A 23 -9.89 13.85 7.63
C THR A 23 -11.01 13.33 8.53
N PRO A 24 -11.62 14.18 9.37
CA PRO A 24 -12.82 13.82 10.13
C PRO A 24 -13.94 13.27 9.25
N GLU A 25 -14.20 13.89 8.09
CA GLU A 25 -15.20 13.46 7.11
C GLU A 25 -14.85 12.09 6.52
N GLY A 26 -13.55 11.84 6.24
CA GLY A 26 -13.06 10.54 5.82
C GLY A 26 -13.27 9.46 6.88
N LEU A 27 -13.04 9.77 8.17
CA LEU A 27 -13.31 8.85 9.27
C LEU A 27 -14.81 8.53 9.38
N LEU A 28 -15.68 9.51 9.23
CA LEU A 28 -17.14 9.31 9.22
C LEU A 28 -17.54 8.39 8.07
N ALA A 29 -17.08 8.64 6.85
CA ALA A 29 -17.38 7.80 5.69
C ALA A 29 -16.91 6.35 5.88
N VAL A 30 -15.72 6.13 6.45
CA VAL A 30 -15.22 4.79 6.79
C VAL A 30 -16.10 4.11 7.83
N ALA A 31 -16.51 4.84 8.88
CA ALA A 31 -17.38 4.31 9.92
C ALA A 31 -18.77 3.94 9.39
N GLU A 32 -19.35 4.77 8.52
CA GLU A 32 -20.63 4.50 7.85
C GLU A 32 -20.57 3.26 6.97
N VAL A 33 -19.55 3.16 6.11
CA VAL A 33 -19.34 1.98 5.27
C VAL A 33 -19.14 0.72 6.13
N ALA A 34 -18.35 0.81 7.18
CA ALA A 34 -18.13 -0.33 8.07
C ALA A 34 -19.43 -0.79 8.76
N ARG A 35 -20.24 0.16 9.23
CA ARG A 35 -21.54 -0.11 9.87
C ARG A 35 -22.56 -0.70 8.88
N ASP A 36 -22.70 -0.05 7.70
CA ASP A 36 -23.72 -0.42 6.71
C ASP A 36 -23.49 -1.82 6.13
N TYR A 37 -22.22 -2.20 5.95
CA TYR A 37 -21.81 -3.50 5.41
C TYR A 37 -21.31 -4.48 6.46
N LYS A 38 -21.42 -4.14 7.77
CA LYS A 38 -20.99 -4.96 8.92
C LYS A 38 -19.54 -5.42 8.79
N LEU A 39 -18.63 -4.52 8.39
CA LEU A 39 -17.24 -4.82 8.18
C LEU A 39 -16.45 -4.76 9.50
N TYR A 40 -15.49 -5.68 9.65
CA TYR A 40 -14.51 -5.63 10.71
C TYR A 40 -13.46 -4.56 10.39
N THR A 41 -13.18 -3.67 11.32
CA THR A 41 -12.25 -2.57 11.15
C THR A 41 -10.97 -2.80 11.94
N LYS A 42 -9.82 -2.43 11.39
CA LYS A 42 -8.54 -2.48 12.08
C LYS A 42 -7.57 -1.44 11.54
N ILE A 43 -6.89 -0.72 12.44
CA ILE A 43 -5.70 0.05 12.08
C ILE A 43 -4.56 -0.93 11.85
N THR A 44 -3.97 -0.87 10.68
CA THR A 44 -2.92 -1.81 10.25
C THR A 44 -1.53 -1.21 10.45
N GLY A 45 -0.49 -2.06 10.43
CA GLY A 45 0.90 -1.60 10.50
C GLY A 45 1.38 -0.74 9.31
N ALA A 46 0.51 -0.53 8.33
CA ALA A 46 0.74 0.38 7.21
C ALA A 46 0.12 1.79 7.45
N GLN A 47 -0.23 2.13 8.68
CA GLN A 47 -0.93 3.37 9.05
C GLN A 47 -2.24 3.57 8.25
N ARG A 48 -2.99 2.50 8.04
CA ARG A 48 -4.26 2.51 7.29
C ARG A 48 -5.35 1.82 8.07
N ILE A 49 -6.59 2.23 7.82
CA ILE A 49 -7.76 1.48 8.26
C ILE A 49 -8.03 0.38 7.22
N GLY A 50 -8.01 -0.87 7.67
CA GLY A 50 -8.45 -2.02 6.88
C GLY A 50 -9.91 -2.31 7.17
N LEU A 51 -10.70 -2.55 6.11
CA LEU A 51 -12.08 -3.01 6.16
C LEU A 51 -12.11 -4.47 5.72
N PHE A 52 -12.57 -5.36 6.59
CA PHE A 52 -12.52 -6.80 6.37
C PHE A 52 -13.92 -7.40 6.41
N GLY A 53 -14.13 -8.45 5.65
CA GLY A 53 -15.38 -9.20 5.66
C GLY A 53 -16.38 -8.78 4.60
N ALA A 54 -16.00 -7.92 3.64
CA ALA A 54 -16.89 -7.54 2.55
C ALA A 54 -17.24 -8.75 1.67
N GLN A 55 -18.52 -8.91 1.36
CA GLN A 55 -18.95 -9.85 0.35
C GLN A 55 -18.63 -9.31 -1.06
N LYS A 56 -18.44 -10.21 -2.00
CA LYS A 56 -18.06 -9.87 -3.37
C LYS A 56 -19.03 -8.90 -4.03
N ASP A 57 -20.33 -9.14 -3.86
CA ASP A 57 -21.39 -8.34 -4.45
C ASP A 57 -21.48 -6.92 -3.87
N ASP A 58 -21.02 -6.72 -2.63
CA ASP A 58 -21.01 -5.42 -1.98
C ASP A 58 -19.84 -4.52 -2.44
N LEU A 59 -18.80 -5.11 -3.02
CA LEU A 59 -17.56 -4.38 -3.33
C LEU A 59 -17.76 -3.15 -4.22
N PRO A 60 -18.56 -3.21 -5.32
CA PRO A 60 -18.79 -2.03 -6.14
C PRO A 60 -19.47 -0.89 -5.39
N ALA A 61 -20.46 -1.21 -4.54
CA ALA A 61 -21.16 -0.20 -3.75
C ALA A 61 -20.26 0.41 -2.66
N ILE A 62 -19.45 -0.41 -1.99
CA ILE A 62 -18.43 0.05 -1.02
C ILE A 62 -17.44 0.99 -1.70
N TRP A 63 -16.92 0.63 -2.87
CA TRP A 63 -15.97 1.47 -3.59
C TRP A 63 -16.55 2.81 -4.03
N ARG A 64 -17.81 2.85 -4.50
CA ARG A 64 -18.47 4.11 -4.85
C ARG A 64 -18.54 5.06 -3.65
N LYS A 65 -18.94 4.55 -2.47
CA LYS A 65 -19.00 5.35 -1.23
C LYS A 65 -17.61 5.86 -0.83
N LEU A 66 -16.60 4.99 -0.87
CA LEU A 66 -15.23 5.36 -0.48
C LEU A 66 -14.58 6.33 -1.46
N LEU A 67 -14.77 6.14 -2.78
CA LEU A 67 -14.29 7.08 -3.80
C LEU A 67 -14.95 8.45 -3.66
N ALA A 68 -16.26 8.50 -3.39
CA ALA A 68 -16.99 9.75 -3.15
C ALA A 68 -16.47 10.51 -1.93
N ALA A 69 -15.90 9.80 -0.95
CA ALA A 69 -15.22 10.37 0.21
C ALA A 69 -13.72 10.66 -0.01
N GLY A 70 -13.24 10.55 -1.26
CA GLY A 70 -11.85 10.87 -1.62
C GLY A 70 -10.83 9.73 -1.39
N PHE A 71 -11.27 8.53 -1.00
CA PHE A 71 -10.36 7.41 -0.84
C PHE A 71 -10.07 6.71 -2.18
N GLU A 72 -8.87 6.15 -2.28
CA GLU A 72 -8.44 5.31 -3.38
C GLU A 72 -8.02 3.92 -2.90
N THR A 73 -7.80 3.00 -3.85
CA THR A 73 -7.25 1.68 -3.53
C THR A 73 -5.88 1.79 -2.86
N GLY A 74 -5.71 1.12 -1.73
CA GLY A 74 -4.43 1.01 -1.04
C GLY A 74 -3.50 -0.06 -1.61
N GLN A 75 -3.91 -0.79 -2.64
CA GLN A 75 -3.11 -1.82 -3.31
C GLN A 75 -2.44 -2.82 -2.35
N ALA A 76 -3.16 -3.25 -1.30
CA ALA A 76 -2.63 -3.98 -0.16
C ALA A 76 -1.86 -5.27 -0.50
N TYR A 77 -2.24 -5.95 -1.57
CA TYR A 77 -1.61 -7.19 -2.01
C TYR A 77 -0.87 -7.05 -3.35
N ALA A 78 -0.85 -5.85 -3.92
CA ALA A 78 -0.19 -5.61 -5.19
C ALA A 78 1.34 -5.56 -5.04
N LYS A 79 2.02 -5.77 -6.14
CA LYS A 79 3.45 -5.50 -6.32
C LYS A 79 3.58 -4.04 -6.75
N ALA A 80 3.47 -3.14 -5.79
CA ALA A 80 3.47 -1.70 -5.94
C ALA A 80 3.82 -1.05 -4.61
N LEU A 81 3.90 0.29 -4.57
CA LEU A 81 4.04 1.02 -3.32
C LEU A 81 2.81 0.80 -2.44
N ARG A 82 3.04 0.27 -1.26
CA ARG A 82 1.98 0.00 -0.28
C ARG A 82 1.72 1.16 0.65
N MET A 83 2.78 1.83 1.07
CA MET A 83 2.72 2.93 2.02
C MET A 83 4.01 3.74 2.00
N ALA A 84 3.92 5.00 2.40
CA ALA A 84 5.01 5.77 2.95
C ALA A 84 4.68 6.04 4.43
N LYS A 85 5.24 5.20 5.34
CA LYS A 85 5.02 5.35 6.78
C LYS A 85 5.73 6.62 7.26
N THR A 86 5.04 7.47 8.01
CA THR A 86 5.60 8.70 8.58
C THR A 86 5.58 8.69 10.11
N CYS A 87 6.45 9.47 10.74
CA CYS A 87 6.22 9.96 12.08
C CYS A 87 5.44 11.28 11.99
N VAL A 88 5.09 11.88 13.12
CA VAL A 88 4.30 13.13 13.14
C VAL A 88 5.07 14.39 12.72
N GLY A 89 6.36 14.29 12.47
CA GLY A 89 7.20 15.36 11.89
C GLY A 89 7.41 16.57 12.78
N SER A 90 8.02 17.61 12.20
CA SER A 90 8.36 18.84 12.90
C SER A 90 7.16 19.65 13.38
N THR A 91 5.99 19.49 12.74
CA THR A 91 4.78 20.20 13.13
C THR A 91 4.27 19.80 14.52
N TRP A 92 4.37 18.53 14.89
CA TRP A 92 3.76 17.98 16.10
C TRP A 92 4.78 17.41 17.10
N CYS A 93 6.03 17.23 16.69
CA CYS A 93 7.08 16.67 17.54
C CYS A 93 8.18 17.68 17.81
N ARG A 94 8.46 17.96 19.09
CA ARG A 94 9.54 18.87 19.50
C ARG A 94 10.94 18.43 19.04
N PHE A 95 11.11 17.17 18.68
CA PHE A 95 12.37 16.62 18.18
C PHE A 95 12.41 16.52 16.65
N GLY A 96 11.30 16.81 15.98
CA GLY A 96 11.24 16.80 14.52
C GLY A 96 12.00 17.99 13.95
N VAL A 97 12.94 17.72 13.05
CA VAL A 97 13.74 18.77 12.37
C VAL A 97 13.23 19.06 10.97
N GLN A 98 12.47 18.11 10.36
CA GLN A 98 11.89 18.25 9.04
C GLN A 98 10.43 17.78 9.02
N ASP A 99 9.65 18.23 8.01
CA ASP A 99 8.27 17.80 7.78
C ASP A 99 8.22 16.41 7.12
N SER A 100 8.22 15.38 7.94
CA SER A 100 8.12 13.99 7.47
C SER A 100 6.73 13.64 6.95
N VAL A 101 5.67 14.28 7.44
CA VAL A 101 4.31 14.00 7.02
C VAL A 101 4.09 14.53 5.60
N GLY A 102 4.37 15.80 5.36
CA GLY A 102 4.22 16.40 4.04
C GLY A 102 5.09 15.71 2.98
N LEU A 103 6.33 15.31 3.32
CA LEU A 103 7.17 14.54 2.42
C LEU A 103 6.60 13.13 2.15
N GLY A 104 6.17 12.42 3.19
CA GLY A 104 5.61 11.08 3.05
C GLY A 104 4.31 11.04 2.24
N VAL A 105 3.41 12.02 2.47
CA VAL A 105 2.18 12.20 1.68
C VAL A 105 2.52 12.46 0.21
N PHE A 106 3.48 13.35 -0.06
CA PHE A 106 3.95 13.62 -1.42
C PHE A 106 4.48 12.35 -2.10
N LEU A 107 5.39 11.61 -1.44
CA LEU A 107 5.99 10.40 -2.00
C LEU A 107 4.97 9.28 -2.23
N GLU A 108 4.03 9.10 -1.30
CA GLU A 108 2.98 8.09 -1.47
C GLU A 108 2.08 8.43 -2.67
N ASN A 109 1.73 9.70 -2.86
CA ASN A 109 0.93 10.15 -3.99
C ASN A 109 1.69 10.09 -5.31
N ARG A 110 3.01 10.40 -5.30
CA ARG A 110 3.85 10.34 -6.50
C ARG A 110 4.01 8.91 -7.03
N TYR A 111 4.26 7.93 -6.16
CA TYR A 111 4.59 6.56 -6.59
C TYR A 111 3.44 5.56 -6.47
N LYS A 112 2.23 6.00 -6.08
CA LYS A 112 1.06 5.12 -6.05
C LYS A 112 0.79 4.52 -7.42
N GLY A 113 0.45 3.23 -7.45
CA GLY A 113 0.10 2.52 -8.69
C GLY A 113 1.26 1.99 -9.51
N ILE A 114 2.47 2.51 -9.36
CA ILE A 114 3.64 2.02 -10.10
C ILE A 114 3.85 0.53 -9.78
N ARG A 115 3.88 -0.29 -10.82
CA ARG A 115 4.14 -1.72 -10.72
C ARG A 115 5.64 -1.95 -10.51
N THR A 116 5.97 -2.71 -9.49
CA THR A 116 7.33 -3.03 -9.10
C THR A 116 7.56 -4.55 -9.07
N PRO A 117 8.79 -5.05 -9.15
CA PRO A 117 9.08 -6.48 -9.07
C PRO A 117 8.49 -7.15 -7.83
N HIS A 118 8.54 -6.46 -6.69
CA HIS A 118 7.90 -6.87 -5.44
C HIS A 118 7.22 -5.67 -4.76
N LYS A 119 6.46 -5.94 -3.68
CA LYS A 119 5.86 -4.87 -2.84
C LYS A 119 6.94 -3.90 -2.36
N MET A 120 6.64 -2.61 -2.43
CA MET A 120 7.50 -1.53 -1.92
C MET A 120 6.89 -0.91 -0.66
N LYS A 121 7.73 -0.50 0.25
CA LYS A 121 7.37 0.26 1.45
C LYS A 121 8.38 1.36 1.67
N PHE A 122 7.89 2.55 1.91
CA PHE A 122 8.71 3.70 2.29
C PHE A 122 8.53 4.00 3.77
N GLY A 123 9.51 4.67 4.35
CA GLY A 123 9.46 5.22 5.70
C GLY A 123 10.14 6.58 5.73
N VAL A 124 9.50 7.56 6.35
CA VAL A 124 9.99 8.94 6.45
C VAL A 124 9.99 9.36 7.91
N SER A 125 11.16 9.48 8.50
CA SER A 125 11.37 9.93 9.88
C SER A 125 11.80 11.39 9.90
N GLY A 126 11.11 12.23 10.68
CA GLY A 126 11.36 13.66 10.80
C GLY A 126 12.58 14.04 11.65
N CYS A 127 13.33 13.06 12.14
CA CYS A 127 14.60 13.21 12.83
C CYS A 127 15.30 11.85 12.98
N THR A 128 16.53 11.87 13.50
CA THR A 128 17.39 10.68 13.70
C THR A 128 16.88 9.69 14.76
N ARG A 129 15.78 9.99 15.49
CA ARG A 129 15.12 9.03 16.41
C ARG A 129 14.35 7.91 15.67
N GLU A 130 14.14 8.08 14.39
CA GLU A 130 13.74 7.01 13.46
C GLU A 130 12.39 6.35 13.80
N CYS A 131 11.41 7.12 14.29
CA CYS A 131 10.09 6.62 14.72
C CYS A 131 9.24 6.00 13.59
N ALA A 132 9.53 6.33 12.32
CA ALA A 132 8.87 5.71 11.17
C ALA A 132 9.47 4.35 10.76
N GLU A 133 10.52 3.89 11.44
CA GLU A 133 11.24 2.64 11.11
C GLU A 133 11.74 2.63 9.64
N ALA A 134 12.30 3.78 9.22
CA ALA A 134 12.70 4.01 7.83
C ALA A 134 13.76 3.01 7.37
N GLN A 135 14.76 2.69 8.21
CA GLN A 135 15.82 1.71 7.88
C GLN A 135 15.31 0.27 7.70
N GLY A 136 14.09 -0.03 8.15
CA GLY A 136 13.43 -1.31 7.91
C GLY A 136 12.58 -1.34 6.63
N LYS A 137 12.68 -0.33 5.75
CA LYS A 137 11.86 -0.19 4.54
C LYS A 137 12.70 -0.32 3.27
N ASP A 138 12.04 -0.54 2.16
CA ASP A 138 12.67 -0.62 0.84
C ASP A 138 13.34 0.71 0.47
N VAL A 139 12.70 1.83 0.84
CA VAL A 139 13.25 3.19 0.81
C VAL A 139 13.02 3.82 2.17
N GLY A 140 14.08 4.21 2.83
CA GLY A 140 14.10 4.88 4.12
C GLY A 140 14.62 6.31 3.99
N ILE A 141 13.93 7.24 4.63
CA ILE A 141 14.30 8.66 4.60
C ILE A 141 14.32 9.16 6.03
N ILE A 142 15.45 9.71 6.46
CA ILE A 142 15.65 10.22 7.81
C ILE A 142 16.13 11.66 7.74
N ALA A 143 15.39 12.54 8.41
CA ALA A 143 15.73 13.95 8.48
C ALA A 143 16.95 14.21 9.40
N THR A 144 17.79 15.13 8.96
CA THR A 144 18.85 15.77 9.75
C THR A 144 18.67 17.29 9.71
N ASP A 145 19.44 18.02 10.50
CA ASP A 145 19.43 19.49 10.47
C ASP A 145 19.93 20.04 9.11
N ALA A 146 20.76 19.26 8.40
CA ALA A 146 21.32 19.64 7.11
C ALA A 146 20.43 19.28 5.92
N GLY A 147 19.46 18.35 6.09
CA GLY A 147 18.60 17.88 4.99
C GLY A 147 18.03 16.49 5.24
N TRP A 148 18.07 15.64 4.23
CA TRP A 148 17.53 14.29 4.27
C TRP A 148 18.58 13.24 3.94
N ASN A 149 18.63 12.19 4.71
CA ASN A 149 19.43 11.01 4.40
C ASN A 149 18.54 9.97 3.72
N LEU A 150 19.00 9.45 2.58
CA LEU A 150 18.32 8.42 1.80
C LEU A 150 18.96 7.05 2.04
N TYR A 151 18.16 6.11 2.50
CA TYR A 151 18.54 4.72 2.73
C TYR A 151 17.74 3.79 1.81
N VAL A 152 18.35 2.72 1.33
CA VAL A 152 17.72 1.78 0.38
C VAL A 152 17.98 0.31 0.75
N GLY A 153 17.11 -0.57 0.30
CA GLY A 153 17.29 -2.02 0.43
C GLY A 153 17.00 -2.60 1.81
N GLY A 154 16.27 -1.88 2.68
CA GLY A 154 15.85 -2.40 3.98
C GLY A 154 14.71 -3.43 3.87
N ASN A 155 14.59 -4.27 4.88
CA ASN A 155 13.54 -5.26 5.00
C ASN A 155 13.17 -5.52 6.47
N GLY A 156 11.97 -5.19 6.87
CA GLY A 156 11.37 -5.53 8.17
C GLY A 156 10.57 -6.83 8.15
N GLY A 157 10.87 -7.76 7.27
CA GLY A 157 10.17 -9.05 7.14
C GLY A 157 10.89 -10.21 7.82
N MET A 158 10.63 -11.45 7.37
CA MET A 158 11.16 -12.69 7.95
C MET A 158 12.70 -12.75 7.98
N LYS A 159 13.36 -12.12 7.00
CA LYS A 159 14.81 -11.92 7.00
C LYS A 159 15.08 -10.42 7.16
N PRO A 160 15.15 -9.90 8.38
CA PRO A 160 15.32 -8.47 8.61
C PRO A 160 16.71 -8.01 8.16
N ARG A 161 16.75 -6.82 7.57
CA ARG A 161 17.96 -6.14 7.15
C ARG A 161 17.76 -4.65 7.28
N HIS A 162 18.72 -3.93 7.84
CA HIS A 162 18.75 -2.48 7.76
C HIS A 162 19.05 -2.03 6.34
N ALA A 163 18.44 -0.92 5.95
CA ALA A 163 18.74 -0.26 4.69
C ALA A 163 20.15 0.35 4.71
N ASP A 164 20.81 0.36 3.57
CA ASP A 164 22.11 0.99 3.40
C ASP A 164 21.94 2.47 3.07
N LEU A 165 22.83 3.32 3.59
CA LEU A 165 22.88 4.74 3.27
C LEU A 165 23.33 4.94 1.82
N LEU A 166 22.44 5.48 1.00
CA LEU A 166 22.74 5.81 -0.41
C LEU A 166 23.34 7.21 -0.54
N ALA A 167 22.72 8.20 0.10
CA ALA A 167 23.16 9.60 0.07
C ALA A 167 22.72 10.34 1.34
N SER A 168 23.43 11.38 1.74
CA SER A 168 23.17 12.17 2.94
C SER A 168 23.00 13.66 2.63
N ASP A 169 22.36 14.35 3.57
CA ASP A 169 22.20 15.81 3.61
C ASP A 169 21.58 16.40 2.33
N LEU A 170 20.63 15.64 1.76
CA LEU A 170 19.96 16.01 0.53
C LEU A 170 18.90 17.09 0.76
N ASP A 171 18.83 18.07 -0.12
CA ASP A 171 17.63 18.87 -0.27
C ASP A 171 16.47 18.04 -0.83
N ARG A 172 15.25 18.56 -0.71
CA ARG A 172 14.05 17.84 -1.10
C ARG A 172 14.02 17.48 -2.60
N GLU A 173 14.48 18.36 -3.46
CA GLU A 173 14.43 18.14 -4.91
C GLU A 173 15.41 17.05 -5.33
N THR A 174 16.64 17.13 -4.86
CA THR A 174 17.66 16.10 -5.09
C THR A 174 17.23 14.74 -4.52
N LEU A 175 16.65 14.71 -3.31
CA LEU A 175 16.11 13.49 -2.72
C LEU A 175 15.08 12.82 -3.65
N ILE A 176 14.14 13.59 -4.19
CA ILE A 176 13.08 13.06 -5.08
C ILE A 176 13.70 12.50 -6.35
N LYS A 177 14.63 13.21 -6.99
CA LYS A 177 15.35 12.74 -8.18
C LYS A 177 16.08 11.41 -7.92
N LEU A 178 16.79 11.30 -6.80
CA LEU A 178 17.49 10.07 -6.45
C LEU A 178 16.52 8.90 -6.17
N ILE A 179 15.36 9.17 -5.57
CA ILE A 179 14.32 8.15 -5.39
C ILE A 179 13.73 7.74 -6.75
N ASP A 180 13.46 8.68 -7.65
CA ASP A 180 12.99 8.41 -9.02
C ASP A 180 13.95 7.47 -9.75
N ARG A 181 15.24 7.78 -9.76
CA ARG A 181 16.30 6.97 -10.37
C ARG A 181 16.39 5.58 -9.73
N PHE A 182 16.42 5.53 -8.40
CA PHE A 182 16.45 4.28 -7.65
C PHE A 182 15.25 3.37 -7.97
N MET A 183 14.05 3.93 -7.94
CA MET A 183 12.82 3.20 -8.22
C MET A 183 12.83 2.61 -9.62
N MET A 184 13.19 3.43 -10.62
CA MET A 184 13.17 2.98 -12.01
C MET A 184 14.30 1.99 -12.29
N PHE A 185 15.50 2.20 -11.73
CA PHE A 185 16.61 1.27 -11.85
C PHE A 185 16.27 -0.10 -11.24
N TYR A 186 15.62 -0.12 -10.06
CA TYR A 186 15.12 -1.34 -9.46
C TYR A 186 14.05 -2.02 -10.33
N VAL A 187 13.10 -1.27 -10.89
CA VAL A 187 12.03 -1.81 -11.74
C VAL A 187 12.58 -2.47 -12.99
N THR A 188 13.62 -1.90 -13.58
CA THR A 188 14.20 -2.37 -14.86
C THR A 188 15.25 -3.47 -14.70
N SER A 189 15.90 -3.59 -13.53
CA SER A 189 17.03 -4.50 -13.33
C SER A 189 16.78 -5.66 -12.38
N ALA A 190 15.73 -5.59 -11.54
CA ALA A 190 15.44 -6.67 -10.60
C ALA A 190 14.56 -7.76 -11.23
N ASP A 191 14.79 -9.00 -10.81
CA ASP A 191 13.97 -10.14 -11.20
C ASP A 191 12.54 -10.04 -10.64
N LYS A 192 11.61 -10.70 -11.32
CA LYS A 192 10.23 -10.83 -10.86
C LYS A 192 10.19 -11.47 -9.47
N LEU A 193 9.46 -10.83 -8.54
CA LEU A 193 9.32 -11.21 -7.13
C LEU A 193 10.56 -10.97 -6.27
N GLN A 194 11.61 -10.40 -6.78
CA GLN A 194 12.80 -10.06 -6.02
C GLN A 194 12.58 -8.81 -5.15
N ARG A 195 12.88 -8.91 -3.85
CA ARG A 195 12.84 -7.78 -2.92
C ARG A 195 14.05 -6.88 -3.13
N THR A 196 13.90 -5.59 -2.87
CA THR A 196 15.02 -4.61 -2.90
C THR A 196 16.22 -5.05 -2.08
N SER A 197 15.99 -5.63 -0.90
CA SER A 197 17.07 -6.13 -0.02
C SER A 197 17.86 -7.29 -0.62
N VAL A 198 17.18 -8.17 -1.37
CA VAL A 198 17.84 -9.30 -2.07
C VAL A 198 18.50 -8.82 -3.34
N TRP A 199 17.82 -7.97 -4.10
CA TRP A 199 18.35 -7.38 -5.33
C TRP A 199 19.65 -6.60 -5.04
N LEU A 200 19.65 -5.70 -4.05
CA LEU A 200 20.84 -4.95 -3.66
C LEU A 200 21.97 -5.84 -3.16
N GLY A 201 21.63 -6.92 -2.41
CA GLY A 201 22.63 -7.87 -1.96
C GLY A 201 23.26 -8.73 -3.08
N ASN A 202 22.59 -8.83 -4.24
CA ASN A 202 23.07 -9.56 -5.42
C ASN A 202 23.82 -8.66 -6.41
N LEU A 203 23.72 -7.31 -6.26
CA LEU A 203 24.50 -6.41 -7.09
C LEU A 203 26.00 -6.53 -6.77
N GLU A 204 26.81 -6.73 -7.79
CA GLU A 204 28.26 -6.66 -7.65
C GLU A 204 28.65 -5.24 -7.24
N GLY A 205 29.40 -5.08 -6.15
CA GLY A 205 29.69 -3.78 -5.53
C GLY A 205 28.59 -3.24 -4.61
N GLY A 206 27.40 -3.87 -4.54
CA GLY A 206 26.36 -3.55 -3.56
C GLY A 206 25.90 -2.09 -3.61
N VAL A 207 25.79 -1.46 -2.43
CA VAL A 207 25.36 -0.06 -2.32
C VAL A 207 26.35 0.94 -2.92
N ASP A 208 27.64 0.64 -2.94
CA ASP A 208 28.63 1.53 -3.52
C ASP A 208 28.49 1.61 -5.05
N TYR A 209 28.31 0.47 -5.70
CA TYR A 209 27.95 0.47 -7.12
C TYR A 209 26.62 1.19 -7.39
N LEU A 210 25.62 0.95 -6.53
CA LEU A 210 24.33 1.63 -6.68
C LEU A 210 24.47 3.14 -6.53
N ARG A 211 25.35 3.61 -5.63
CA ARG A 211 25.68 5.05 -5.47
C ARG A 211 26.29 5.62 -6.74
N GLU A 212 27.29 4.96 -7.32
CA GLU A 212 27.89 5.37 -8.58
C GLU A 212 26.85 5.50 -9.70
N VAL A 213 25.88 4.57 -9.78
CA VAL A 213 24.83 4.60 -10.82
C VAL A 213 23.78 5.67 -10.55
N ILE A 214 23.27 5.77 -9.32
CA ILE A 214 22.11 6.61 -8.98
C ILE A 214 22.52 8.05 -8.68
N VAL A 215 23.61 8.24 -7.93
CA VAL A 215 24.05 9.56 -7.49
C VAL A 215 25.01 10.18 -8.50
N ASP A 216 26.04 9.43 -8.90
CA ASP A 216 27.12 9.94 -9.76
C ASP A 216 26.84 9.78 -11.26
N ASP A 217 25.72 9.13 -11.61
CA ASP A 217 25.29 8.85 -12.99
C ASP A 217 26.37 8.19 -13.87
N LYS A 218 27.13 7.27 -13.28
CA LYS A 218 28.22 6.55 -13.95
C LYS A 218 27.84 5.91 -15.30
N LEU A 219 26.58 5.51 -15.45
CA LEU A 219 26.07 4.86 -16.65
C LEU A 219 25.39 5.84 -17.63
N GLY A 220 25.28 7.14 -17.29
CA GLY A 220 24.58 8.13 -18.11
C GLY A 220 23.08 7.85 -18.26
N LEU A 221 22.45 7.26 -17.24
CA LEU A 221 21.04 6.84 -17.28
C LEU A 221 20.09 7.79 -16.54
N ALA A 222 20.59 8.80 -15.83
CA ALA A 222 19.80 9.64 -14.95
C ALA A 222 18.56 10.23 -15.63
N GLU A 223 18.73 10.92 -16.75
CA GLU A 223 17.61 11.52 -17.49
C GLU A 223 16.61 10.47 -18.01
N THR A 224 17.10 9.32 -18.44
CA THR A 224 16.24 8.22 -18.92
C THR A 224 15.40 7.66 -17.79
N LEU A 225 16.01 7.39 -16.63
CA LEU A 225 15.30 6.85 -15.46
C LEU A 225 14.25 7.85 -14.93
N GLU A 226 14.59 9.14 -14.85
CA GLU A 226 13.68 10.20 -14.42
C GLU A 226 12.50 10.39 -15.41
N ARG A 227 12.75 10.36 -16.70
CA ARG A 227 11.70 10.43 -17.74
C ARG A 227 10.78 9.21 -17.68
N ASP A 228 11.35 8.03 -17.63
CA ASP A 228 10.57 6.78 -17.71
C ASP A 228 9.69 6.59 -16.47
N ILE A 229 10.17 6.95 -15.27
CA ILE A 229 9.32 6.93 -14.08
C ILE A 229 8.23 7.99 -14.14
N GLN A 230 8.49 9.16 -14.71
CA GLN A 230 7.47 10.20 -14.87
C GLN A 230 6.33 9.73 -15.77
N VAL A 231 6.60 9.01 -16.85
CA VAL A 231 5.57 8.38 -17.68
C VAL A 231 4.69 7.44 -16.87
N LEU A 232 5.28 6.64 -15.96
CA LEU A 232 4.52 5.74 -15.09
C LEU A 232 3.68 6.50 -14.07
N ILE A 233 4.19 7.60 -13.53
CA ILE A 233 3.48 8.48 -12.59
C ILE A 233 2.26 9.08 -13.28
N ASP A 234 2.43 9.65 -14.46
CA ASP A 234 1.38 10.33 -15.21
C ASP A 234 0.29 9.37 -15.71
N SER A 235 0.62 8.10 -15.88
CA SER A 235 -0.31 7.04 -16.30
C SER A 235 -1.20 6.49 -15.17
N TYR A 236 -1.09 7.02 -13.94
CA TYR A 236 -1.82 6.49 -12.81
C TYR A 236 -3.34 6.65 -12.94
N GLU A 237 -4.04 5.57 -12.75
CA GLU A 237 -5.49 5.53 -12.60
C GLU A 237 -5.86 4.64 -11.42
N CYS A 238 -6.85 5.07 -10.61
CA CYS A 238 -7.34 4.26 -9.51
C CYS A 238 -8.07 3.01 -10.03
N GLU A 239 -7.63 1.82 -9.66
CA GLU A 239 -8.22 0.54 -10.09
C GLU A 239 -9.71 0.41 -9.74
N TRP A 240 -10.16 1.01 -8.62
CA TRP A 240 -11.59 1.00 -8.26
C TRP A 240 -12.40 1.87 -9.20
N SER A 241 -11.92 3.08 -9.51
CA SER A 241 -12.58 3.99 -10.44
C SER A 241 -12.70 3.35 -11.81
N ARG A 242 -11.60 2.82 -12.36
CA ARG A 242 -11.59 2.12 -13.65
C ARG A 242 -12.58 0.96 -13.66
N THR A 243 -12.54 0.10 -12.64
CA THR A 243 -13.45 -1.07 -12.56
C THR A 243 -14.92 -0.67 -12.53
N LEU A 244 -15.24 0.43 -11.80
CA LEU A 244 -16.63 0.90 -11.71
C LEU A 244 -17.17 1.51 -13.02
N ASN A 245 -16.28 1.95 -13.91
CA ASN A 245 -16.62 2.50 -15.21
C ASN A 245 -16.66 1.45 -16.34
N GLU A 246 -16.22 0.20 -16.05
CA GLU A 246 -16.19 -0.89 -17.01
C GLU A 246 -17.31 -1.92 -16.70
N GLU A 247 -18.38 -1.96 -17.52
CA GLU A 247 -19.54 -2.86 -17.30
C GLU A 247 -19.12 -4.34 -17.24
N GLU A 248 -18.23 -4.78 -18.13
CA GLU A 248 -17.71 -6.16 -18.13
C GLU A 248 -16.90 -6.49 -16.87
N ALA A 249 -16.20 -5.50 -16.32
CA ALA A 249 -15.46 -5.68 -15.08
C ALA A 249 -16.42 -5.83 -13.88
N LEU A 250 -17.54 -5.13 -13.89
CA LEU A 250 -18.55 -5.20 -12.82
C LEU A 250 -19.24 -6.58 -12.74
N LYS A 251 -19.43 -7.27 -13.85
CA LYS A 251 -20.02 -8.63 -13.88
C LYS A 251 -19.23 -9.63 -13.01
N ARG A 252 -17.95 -9.40 -12.77
CA ARG A 252 -17.12 -10.24 -11.91
C ARG A 252 -17.48 -10.16 -10.42
N PHE A 253 -18.27 -9.15 -10.03
CA PHE A 253 -18.66 -8.91 -8.64
C PHE A 253 -20.05 -9.44 -8.30
N SER A 254 -20.70 -10.17 -9.23
CA SER A 254 -21.93 -10.92 -8.98
C SER A 254 -21.63 -12.39 -8.72
N HIS A 255 -22.20 -12.98 -7.66
CA HIS A 255 -22.11 -14.42 -7.41
C HIS A 255 -23.02 -15.20 -8.35
N PHE A 256 -24.24 -14.71 -8.54
CA PHE A 256 -25.25 -15.35 -9.37
C PHE A 256 -25.68 -14.40 -10.50
N ILE A 257 -25.76 -14.89 -11.72
CA ILE A 257 -26.13 -14.09 -12.88
C ILE A 257 -27.63 -13.70 -12.86
N ASN A 258 -28.47 -14.58 -12.31
CA ASN A 258 -29.94 -14.46 -12.35
C ASN A 258 -30.57 -14.36 -10.96
N SER A 259 -29.82 -13.94 -9.94
CA SER A 259 -30.30 -13.86 -8.56
C SER A 259 -29.49 -12.85 -7.76
N ASP A 260 -30.20 -12.05 -6.96
CA ASP A 260 -29.60 -11.13 -5.97
C ASP A 260 -29.28 -11.83 -4.65
N LYS A 261 -29.39 -13.15 -4.58
CA LYS A 261 -29.07 -13.92 -3.37
C LYS A 261 -27.58 -13.82 -3.07
N ARG A 262 -27.28 -13.66 -1.80
CA ARG A 262 -25.89 -13.66 -1.31
C ARG A 262 -25.35 -15.09 -1.27
N ASP A 263 -24.01 -15.20 -1.32
CA ASP A 263 -23.31 -16.48 -1.18
C ASP A 263 -23.56 -17.05 0.23
N PRO A 264 -24.28 -18.19 0.37
CA PRO A 264 -24.59 -18.78 1.66
C PRO A 264 -23.34 -19.36 2.36
N ASP A 265 -22.26 -19.60 1.64
CA ASP A 265 -21.02 -20.10 2.21
C ASP A 265 -20.23 -19.01 2.97
N VAL A 266 -20.58 -17.73 2.78
CA VAL A 266 -19.99 -16.62 3.51
C VAL A 266 -20.79 -16.34 4.76
N GLN A 267 -20.46 -17.05 5.84
CA GLN A 267 -21.08 -16.90 7.16
C GLN A 267 -20.22 -16.02 8.06
N PHE A 268 -20.85 -15.32 9.00
CA PHE A 268 -20.19 -14.40 9.90
C PHE A 268 -20.49 -14.73 11.36
N VAL A 269 -19.51 -14.50 12.22
CA VAL A 269 -19.63 -14.60 13.68
C VAL A 269 -19.23 -13.28 14.33
N SER A 270 -19.78 -13.02 15.53
CA SER A 270 -19.39 -11.85 16.32
C SER A 270 -18.10 -12.12 17.05
N GLU A 271 -17.18 -11.16 17.02
CA GLU A 271 -15.95 -11.19 17.79
C GLU A 271 -15.54 -9.75 18.15
N ARG A 272 -15.35 -9.47 19.44
CA ARG A 272 -14.98 -8.13 19.95
C ARG A 272 -15.88 -7.02 19.40
N ASP A 273 -17.18 -7.20 19.54
CA ASP A 273 -18.24 -6.30 19.06
C ASP A 273 -18.20 -5.97 17.56
N GLN A 274 -17.52 -6.80 16.78
CA GLN A 274 -17.43 -6.70 15.33
C GLN A 274 -17.82 -8.03 14.67
N HIS A 275 -18.09 -8.02 13.36
CA HIS A 275 -18.39 -9.21 12.57
C HIS A 275 -17.16 -9.65 11.78
N ARG A 276 -16.81 -10.93 11.87
CA ARG A 276 -15.77 -11.53 11.02
C ARG A 276 -16.30 -12.77 10.31
N PRO A 277 -15.70 -13.16 9.20
CA PRO A 277 -16.01 -14.43 8.56
C PRO A 277 -15.81 -15.61 9.53
N ALA A 278 -16.74 -16.54 9.50
CA ALA A 278 -16.64 -17.79 10.23
C ALA A 278 -15.46 -18.64 9.71
N THR A 279 -14.72 -19.24 10.61
CA THR A 279 -13.72 -20.25 10.24
C THR A 279 -14.43 -21.53 9.74
N PRO A 280 -13.73 -22.43 9.03
CA PRO A 280 -14.34 -23.69 8.59
C PRO A 280 -15.02 -24.51 9.71
N ALA A 281 -14.47 -24.45 10.94
CA ALA A 281 -15.03 -25.14 12.10
C ALA A 281 -16.30 -24.49 12.69
N GLU A 282 -16.51 -23.21 12.41
CA GLU A 282 -17.66 -22.43 12.90
C GLU A 282 -18.80 -22.37 11.88
N ARG A 283 -18.57 -22.81 10.63
CA ARG A 283 -19.57 -22.76 9.56
C ARG A 283 -20.63 -23.84 9.77
N ILE A 284 -21.89 -23.45 9.60
CA ILE A 284 -23.01 -24.37 9.53
C ILE A 284 -23.09 -24.88 8.07
N PRO A 285 -23.07 -26.19 7.82
CA PRO A 285 -23.19 -26.73 6.48
C PRO A 285 -24.50 -26.31 5.81
N VAL A 286 -24.43 -25.72 4.62
CA VAL A 286 -25.59 -25.17 3.90
C VAL A 286 -26.63 -26.24 3.53
N TYR A 287 -26.21 -27.48 3.32
CA TYR A 287 -27.09 -28.62 3.03
C TYR A 287 -27.87 -29.16 4.24
N GLN A 288 -27.61 -28.69 5.44
CA GLN A 288 -28.38 -29.00 6.65
C GLN A 288 -29.50 -27.98 6.90
N ILE A 289 -29.66 -26.96 6.05
CA ILE A 289 -30.80 -26.06 6.10
C ILE A 289 -31.99 -26.82 5.54
N GLU A 290 -32.68 -27.48 6.42
CA GLU A 290 -33.96 -28.19 6.42
C GLU A 290 -34.75 -28.25 5.12
N VAL A 291 -34.93 -29.46 4.69
CA VAL A 291 -36.20 -29.86 4.06
C VAL A 291 -37.22 -29.93 5.22
N GLU A 292 -38.05 -28.91 5.40
CA GLU A 292 -39.27 -29.06 6.15
C GLU A 292 -40.09 -30.17 5.48
N THR A 293 -40.07 -31.34 6.07
CA THR A 293 -41.01 -32.40 5.70
C THR A 293 -42.39 -31.92 6.11
N LYS A 294 -43.23 -31.61 5.15
CA LYS A 294 -44.66 -31.42 5.32
C LYS A 294 -45.31 -32.70 5.85
#